data_f048438b04cd667565382286a14c674c
#
_entry.id   f048438b04cd667565382286a14c674c
#
_cell.length_a   1.000
_cell.length_b   1.000
_cell.length_c   1.000
_cell.angle_alpha   90.00
_cell.angle_beta   90.00
_cell.angle_gamma   90.00
#
_symmetry.space_group_name_H-M   'P 1'
#
loop_
_entity.id
_entity.type
_entity.pdbx_description
1 polymer ?
#
loop_
_entity_poly.entity_id
_entity_poly.type
_entity_poly.pdbx_seq_one_letter_code
_entity_poly.pdbx_strand_id
1 'polypeptide(L)'
;MSSPPLSIPHAVPLAVLQCLEGLEPEIHRHGGRVGRYARLIGGSMGLGEPVLSRLELAAKLHDIGKLFVPAFLVHKREAFNPAERRIMQRHAVLGARLLEGQPEAADLAQVARHHHDRWDGCGYPSRLAGRAIPLLARITAVADAYDAMTSDRPGGNRSHDAAVGEIRRCGGSHFCPETVEAFLLAESGVWVPMAS
;
A
#
# COMPACT_ATOMS: atom_id res chain seq x y z
N MET A 1 -37.82 7.76 14.16
CA MET A 1 -37.17 7.49 12.86
C MET A 1 -35.92 6.68 13.14
N SER A 2 -36.00 5.37 12.93
CA SER A 2 -34.91 4.44 13.21
C SER A 2 -33.89 4.53 12.10
N SER A 3 -32.62 4.78 12.46
CA SER A 3 -31.49 4.73 11.55
C SER A 3 -31.40 3.32 10.93
N PRO A 4 -31.08 3.18 9.63
CA PRO A 4 -30.89 1.87 9.04
C PRO A 4 -29.70 1.16 9.68
N PRO A 5 -29.73 -0.17 9.81
CA PRO A 5 -28.63 -0.94 10.35
C PRO A 5 -27.39 -0.76 9.46
N LEU A 6 -26.25 -0.43 10.09
CA LEU A 6 -24.93 -0.42 9.46
C LEU A 6 -24.70 -1.80 8.85
N SER A 7 -24.61 -1.85 7.53
CA SER A 7 -24.31 -3.07 6.80
C SER A 7 -22.94 -3.61 7.24
N ILE A 8 -22.92 -4.89 7.55
CA ILE A 8 -21.74 -5.71 7.89
C ILE A 8 -20.62 -5.47 6.87
N PRO A 9 -19.33 -5.41 7.29
CA PRO A 9 -18.22 -5.24 6.37
C PRO A 9 -18.30 -6.31 5.28
N HIS A 10 -18.41 -5.85 4.03
CA HIS A 10 -18.56 -6.69 2.86
C HIS A 10 -17.43 -7.73 2.81
N ALA A 11 -17.82 -9.00 2.74
CA ALA A 11 -16.90 -10.11 2.62
C ALA A 11 -15.99 -9.89 1.40
N VAL A 12 -14.70 -10.15 1.55
CA VAL A 12 -13.76 -10.16 0.41
C VAL A 12 -14.27 -11.20 -0.58
N PRO A 13 -14.47 -10.85 -1.86
CA PRO A 13 -14.90 -11.83 -2.84
C PRO A 13 -13.98 -13.05 -2.86
N LEU A 14 -14.52 -14.26 -2.90
CA LEU A 14 -13.75 -15.50 -2.91
C LEU A 14 -12.67 -15.50 -4.01
N ALA A 15 -12.98 -14.92 -5.17
CA ALA A 15 -12.03 -14.76 -6.27
C ALA A 15 -10.79 -13.93 -5.88
N VAL A 16 -10.94 -12.90 -5.04
CA VAL A 16 -9.81 -12.09 -4.55
C VAL A 16 -8.98 -12.89 -3.54
N LEU A 17 -9.62 -13.70 -2.68
CA LEU A 17 -8.91 -14.59 -1.75
C LEU A 17 -8.11 -15.66 -2.50
N GLN A 18 -8.69 -16.25 -3.55
CA GLN A 18 -7.98 -17.20 -4.42
C GLN A 18 -6.79 -16.58 -5.14
N CYS A 19 -6.90 -15.32 -5.55
CA CYS A 19 -5.76 -14.59 -6.11
C CYS A 19 -4.64 -14.37 -5.07
N LEU A 20 -4.97 -14.18 -3.80
CA LEU A 20 -3.96 -14.09 -2.72
C LEU A 20 -3.18 -15.39 -2.54
N GLU A 21 -3.83 -16.54 -2.69
CA GLU A 21 -3.18 -17.87 -2.61
C GLU A 21 -2.20 -18.09 -3.79
N GLY A 22 -2.45 -17.46 -4.94
CA GLY A 22 -1.56 -17.48 -6.09
C GLY A 22 -0.36 -16.53 -6.01
N LEU A 23 -0.34 -15.62 -5.02
CA LEU A 23 0.79 -14.72 -4.81
C LEU A 23 1.98 -15.50 -4.23
N GLU A 24 3.17 -15.13 -4.70
CA GLU A 24 4.39 -15.66 -4.12
C GLU A 24 4.48 -15.33 -2.62
N PRO A 25 5.07 -16.25 -1.83
CA PRO A 25 5.13 -16.11 -0.37
C PRO A 25 5.70 -14.77 0.10
N GLU A 26 6.69 -14.22 -0.62
CA GLU A 26 7.30 -12.93 -0.27
C GLU A 26 6.35 -11.75 -0.51
N ILE A 27 5.63 -11.73 -1.64
CA ILE A 27 4.62 -10.69 -1.94
C ILE A 27 3.51 -10.75 -0.88
N HIS A 28 3.10 -11.95 -0.49
CA HIS A 28 2.08 -12.14 0.54
C HIS A 28 2.56 -11.63 1.91
N ARG A 29 3.79 -11.99 2.34
CA ARG A 29 4.36 -11.51 3.62
C ARG A 29 4.52 -10.00 3.63
N HIS A 30 5.06 -9.42 2.56
CA HIS A 30 5.17 -7.98 2.36
C HIS A 30 3.80 -7.29 2.50
N GLY A 31 2.80 -7.73 1.74
CA GLY A 31 1.45 -7.19 1.83
C GLY A 31 0.87 -7.25 3.25
N GLY A 32 1.12 -8.36 3.96
CA GLY A 32 0.70 -8.50 5.36
C GLY A 32 1.36 -7.49 6.30
N ARG A 33 2.66 -7.19 6.13
CA ARG A 33 3.35 -6.16 6.91
C ARG A 33 2.84 -4.77 6.58
N VAL A 34 2.74 -4.44 5.27
CA VAL A 34 2.22 -3.15 4.79
C VAL A 34 0.80 -2.90 5.30
N GLY A 35 -0.07 -3.93 5.28
CA GLY A 35 -1.43 -3.83 5.83
C GLY A 35 -1.43 -3.43 7.31
N ARG A 36 -0.62 -4.09 8.14
CA ARG A 36 -0.50 -3.75 9.57
C ARG A 36 0.04 -2.34 9.80
N TYR A 37 1.06 -1.93 9.04
CA TYR A 37 1.60 -0.56 9.12
C TYR A 37 0.56 0.47 8.71
N ALA A 38 -0.14 0.25 7.61
CA ALA A 38 -1.20 1.14 7.15
C ALA A 38 -2.31 1.29 8.21
N ARG A 39 -2.71 0.20 8.87
CA ARG A 39 -3.68 0.22 9.95
C ARG A 39 -3.23 1.06 11.14
N LEU A 40 -1.97 0.95 11.55
CA LEU A 40 -1.39 1.77 12.65
C LEU A 40 -1.40 3.26 12.28
N ILE A 41 -0.95 3.60 11.07
CA ILE A 41 -0.97 4.99 10.57
C ILE A 41 -2.42 5.51 10.54
N GLY A 42 -3.35 4.73 9.99
CA GLY A 42 -4.77 5.10 9.94
C GLY A 42 -5.38 5.31 11.33
N GLY A 43 -5.02 4.47 12.30
CA GLY A 43 -5.42 4.63 13.71
C GLY A 43 -4.93 5.95 14.29
N SER A 44 -3.69 6.33 14.05
CA SER A 44 -3.12 7.63 14.47
C SER A 44 -3.78 8.83 13.77
N MET A 45 -4.42 8.62 12.62
CA MET A 45 -5.26 9.62 11.96
C MET A 45 -6.70 9.69 12.51
N GLY A 46 -7.05 8.84 13.48
CA GLY A 46 -8.40 8.78 14.06
C GLY A 46 -9.42 8.05 13.20
N LEU A 47 -8.99 7.20 12.25
CA LEU A 47 -9.91 6.40 11.46
C LEU A 47 -10.60 5.34 12.33
N GLY A 48 -11.91 5.18 12.16
CA GLY A 48 -12.71 4.17 12.88
C GLY A 48 -12.52 2.75 12.34
N GLU A 49 -12.88 1.76 13.17
CA GLU A 49 -12.65 0.34 12.89
C GLU A 49 -13.12 -0.17 11.50
N PRO A 50 -14.28 0.19 10.98
CA PRO A 50 -14.69 -0.26 9.65
C PRO A 50 -13.73 0.21 8.54
N VAL A 51 -13.22 1.45 8.66
CA VAL A 51 -12.25 2.01 7.68
C VAL A 51 -10.88 1.38 7.88
N LEU A 52 -10.45 1.14 9.12
CA LEU A 52 -9.16 0.50 9.43
C LEU A 52 -9.09 -0.92 8.87
N SER A 53 -10.14 -1.71 9.03
CA SER A 53 -10.19 -3.07 8.46
C SER A 53 -10.13 -3.05 6.93
N ARG A 54 -10.81 -2.10 6.29
CA ARG A 54 -10.74 -1.91 4.83
C ARG A 54 -9.37 -1.44 4.37
N LEU A 55 -8.74 -0.49 5.07
CA LEU A 55 -7.40 0.00 4.80
C LEU A 55 -6.37 -1.13 4.88
N GLU A 56 -6.41 -1.93 5.96
CA GLU A 56 -5.50 -3.06 6.14
C GLU A 56 -5.60 -4.05 4.97
N LEU A 57 -6.82 -4.41 4.57
CA LEU A 57 -7.06 -5.29 3.44
C LEU A 57 -6.59 -4.68 2.12
N ALA A 58 -6.91 -3.41 1.86
CA ALA A 58 -6.52 -2.71 0.65
C ALA A 58 -4.98 -2.61 0.54
N ALA A 59 -4.32 -2.28 1.64
CA ALA A 59 -2.87 -2.24 1.71
C ALA A 59 -2.23 -3.63 1.55
N LYS A 60 -2.85 -4.68 2.08
CA LYS A 60 -2.40 -6.07 1.86
C LYS A 60 -2.45 -6.46 0.37
N LEU A 61 -3.41 -5.93 -0.37
CA LEU A 61 -3.67 -6.25 -1.78
C LEU A 61 -3.07 -5.25 -2.77
N HIS A 62 -2.37 -4.19 -2.32
CA HIS A 62 -1.89 -3.12 -3.19
C HIS A 62 -1.09 -3.61 -4.40
N ASP A 63 -0.32 -4.67 -4.21
CA ASP A 63 0.59 -5.29 -5.17
C ASP A 63 0.01 -6.50 -5.92
N ILE A 64 -1.29 -6.80 -5.78
CA ILE A 64 -1.93 -7.99 -6.39
C ILE A 64 -1.72 -8.07 -7.91
N GLY A 65 -1.54 -6.96 -8.56
CA GLY A 65 -1.27 -6.91 -10.01
C GLY A 65 0.09 -7.48 -10.43
N LYS A 66 1.00 -7.77 -9.50
CA LYS A 66 2.26 -8.47 -9.76
C LYS A 66 2.04 -9.89 -10.29
N LEU A 67 0.87 -10.50 -10.06
CA LEU A 67 0.46 -11.75 -10.70
C LEU A 67 0.55 -11.71 -12.24
N PHE A 68 0.43 -10.53 -12.84
CA PHE A 68 0.46 -10.31 -14.29
C PHE A 68 1.81 -9.76 -14.80
N VAL A 69 2.79 -9.63 -13.91
CA VAL A 69 4.15 -9.22 -14.26
C VAL A 69 5.00 -10.48 -14.47
N PRO A 70 5.84 -10.53 -15.51
CA PRO A 70 6.74 -11.67 -15.71
C PRO A 70 7.59 -11.96 -14.45
N ALA A 71 7.62 -13.21 -14.00
CA ALA A 71 8.28 -13.62 -12.75
C ALA A 71 9.76 -13.20 -12.70
N PHE A 72 10.48 -13.27 -13.82
CA PHE A 72 11.88 -12.84 -13.87
C PHE A 72 12.08 -11.36 -13.52
N LEU A 73 11.07 -10.49 -13.75
CA LEU A 73 11.11 -9.08 -13.32
C LEU A 73 10.76 -8.95 -11.83
N VAL A 74 9.81 -9.75 -11.34
CA VAL A 74 9.42 -9.72 -9.92
C VAL A 74 10.61 -10.09 -9.04
N HIS A 75 11.42 -11.09 -9.47
CA HIS A 75 12.58 -11.58 -8.73
C HIS A 75 13.90 -10.88 -9.07
N LYS A 76 13.88 -9.91 -9.98
CA LYS A 76 15.09 -9.21 -10.40
C LYS A 76 15.69 -8.42 -9.23
N ARG A 77 16.95 -8.69 -8.92
CA ARG A 77 17.71 -8.01 -7.85
C ARG A 77 18.46 -6.77 -8.34
N GLU A 78 18.75 -6.71 -9.65
CA GLU A 78 19.45 -5.60 -10.29
C GLU A 78 18.46 -4.46 -10.60
N ALA A 79 18.99 -3.26 -10.79
CA ALA A 79 18.20 -2.10 -11.20
C ALA A 79 17.45 -2.36 -12.52
N PHE A 80 16.20 -1.96 -12.58
CA PHE A 80 15.40 -2.04 -13.82
C PHE A 80 15.93 -1.04 -14.85
N ASN A 81 16.08 -1.51 -16.10
CA ASN A 81 16.18 -0.62 -17.24
C ASN A 81 14.82 0.09 -17.51
N PRO A 82 14.79 1.13 -18.38
CA PRO A 82 13.56 1.89 -18.63
C PRO A 82 12.39 1.04 -19.16
N ALA A 83 12.65 0.00 -19.97
CA ALA A 83 11.60 -0.87 -20.49
C ALA A 83 11.04 -1.80 -19.40
N GLU A 84 11.90 -2.42 -18.62
CA GLU A 84 11.53 -3.26 -17.48
C GLU A 84 10.74 -2.48 -16.42
N ARG A 85 11.17 -1.25 -16.13
CA ARG A 85 10.46 -0.36 -15.22
C ARG A 85 9.03 -0.10 -15.70
N ARG A 86 8.83 0.18 -16.99
CA ARG A 86 7.48 0.37 -17.55
C ARG A 86 6.61 -0.87 -17.42
N ILE A 87 7.20 -2.06 -17.59
CA ILE A 87 6.47 -3.33 -17.42
C ILE A 87 6.08 -3.51 -15.94
N MET A 88 7.02 -3.32 -15.02
CA MET A 88 6.77 -3.42 -13.59
C MET A 88 5.68 -2.43 -13.13
N GLN A 89 5.71 -1.19 -13.58
CA GLN A 89 4.72 -0.16 -13.21
C GLN A 89 3.27 -0.54 -13.60
N ARG A 90 3.09 -1.46 -14.54
CA ARG A 90 1.75 -1.91 -14.95
C ARG A 90 0.99 -2.66 -13.85
N HIS A 91 1.69 -3.19 -12.81
CA HIS A 91 1.01 -3.91 -11.73
C HIS A 91 -0.07 -3.04 -11.06
N ALA A 92 0.15 -1.74 -10.91
CA ALA A 92 -0.83 -0.84 -10.30
C ALA A 92 -2.15 -0.82 -11.09
N VAL A 93 -2.09 -0.70 -12.42
CA VAL A 93 -3.28 -0.70 -13.27
C VAL A 93 -3.89 -2.10 -13.37
N LEU A 94 -3.06 -3.15 -13.47
CA LEU A 94 -3.53 -4.53 -13.60
C LEU A 94 -4.21 -5.01 -12.31
N GLY A 95 -3.65 -4.68 -11.15
CA GLY A 95 -4.26 -4.96 -9.84
C GLY A 95 -5.60 -4.23 -9.67
N ALA A 96 -5.66 -2.95 -10.03
CA ALA A 96 -6.92 -2.21 -10.00
C ALA A 96 -7.99 -2.85 -10.88
N ARG A 97 -7.66 -3.22 -12.12
CA ARG A 97 -8.60 -3.87 -13.05
C ARG A 97 -9.13 -5.21 -12.54
N LEU A 98 -8.27 -6.00 -11.87
CA LEU A 98 -8.69 -7.24 -11.24
C LEU A 98 -9.74 -7.01 -10.15
N LEU A 99 -9.57 -5.94 -9.37
CA LEU A 99 -10.45 -5.59 -8.26
C LEU A 99 -11.70 -4.84 -8.72
N GLU A 100 -11.64 -4.01 -9.76
CA GLU A 100 -12.77 -3.24 -10.32
C GLU A 100 -13.93 -4.11 -10.79
N GLY A 101 -13.70 -5.39 -11.11
CA GLY A 101 -14.75 -6.35 -11.42
C GLY A 101 -15.64 -6.74 -10.24
N GLN A 102 -15.34 -6.26 -9.02
CA GLN A 102 -16.03 -6.58 -7.78
C GLN A 102 -16.54 -5.27 -7.15
N PRO A 103 -17.86 -5.01 -7.14
CA PRO A 103 -18.41 -3.75 -6.60
C PRO A 103 -17.96 -3.45 -5.16
N GLU A 104 -17.82 -4.50 -4.34
CA GLU A 104 -17.42 -4.41 -2.94
C GLU A 104 -15.91 -4.13 -2.76
N ALA A 105 -15.13 -4.12 -3.84
CA ALA A 105 -13.67 -3.91 -3.81
C ALA A 105 -13.23 -2.59 -4.45
N ALA A 106 -14.15 -1.64 -4.65
CA ALA A 106 -13.86 -0.37 -5.31
C ALA A 106 -12.75 0.44 -4.61
N ASP A 107 -12.75 0.49 -3.28
CA ASP A 107 -11.71 1.15 -2.48
C ASP A 107 -10.36 0.41 -2.54
N LEU A 108 -10.37 -0.93 -2.59
CA LEU A 108 -9.19 -1.75 -2.79
C LEU A 108 -8.57 -1.48 -4.18
N ALA A 109 -9.42 -1.38 -5.20
CA ALA A 109 -8.98 -1.04 -6.56
C ALA A 109 -8.33 0.36 -6.61
N GLN A 110 -8.88 1.34 -5.88
CA GLN A 110 -8.29 2.68 -5.78
C GLN A 110 -6.90 2.63 -5.12
N VAL A 111 -6.71 1.85 -4.06
CA VAL A 111 -5.40 1.68 -3.41
C VAL A 111 -4.42 1.00 -4.37
N ALA A 112 -4.80 -0.11 -5.00
CA ALA A 112 -3.95 -0.81 -5.97
C ALA A 112 -3.51 0.10 -7.13
N ARG A 113 -4.40 0.98 -7.62
CA ARG A 113 -4.09 1.92 -8.70
C ARG A 113 -3.16 3.04 -8.27
N HIS A 114 -3.37 3.61 -7.07
CA HIS A 114 -2.85 4.93 -6.71
C HIS A 114 -1.75 4.93 -5.64
N HIS A 115 -1.34 3.78 -5.11
CA HIS A 115 -0.31 3.71 -4.05
C HIS A 115 1.08 4.18 -4.51
N HIS A 116 1.31 4.31 -5.82
CA HIS A 116 2.52 4.89 -6.40
C HIS A 116 2.33 6.31 -6.97
N ASP A 117 1.13 6.88 -6.85
CA ASP A 117 0.97 8.31 -7.11
C ASP A 117 1.62 9.10 -5.98
N ARG A 118 2.38 10.14 -6.35
CA ARG A 118 3.14 10.96 -5.41
C ARG A 118 2.41 12.25 -5.10
N TRP A 119 2.59 12.76 -3.90
CA TRP A 119 1.99 14.03 -3.47
C TRP A 119 2.28 15.19 -4.43
N ASP A 120 3.48 15.22 -5.01
CA ASP A 120 3.94 16.23 -5.99
C ASP A 120 3.44 16.00 -7.42
N GLY A 121 2.67 14.95 -7.70
CA GLY A 121 2.19 14.59 -9.04
C GLY A 121 3.22 13.95 -9.96
N CYS A 122 4.43 13.68 -9.47
CA CYS A 122 5.49 13.02 -10.25
C CYS A 122 5.44 11.49 -10.21
N GLY A 123 4.35 10.92 -9.64
CA GLY A 123 4.14 9.49 -9.52
C GLY A 123 3.57 8.80 -10.76
N TYR A 124 3.11 7.60 -10.60
CA TYR A 124 2.43 6.79 -11.63
C TYR A 124 1.30 5.96 -10.99
N PRO A 125 0.33 5.44 -11.73
CA PRO A 125 0.12 5.58 -13.18
C PRO A 125 -0.67 6.83 -13.55
N SER A 126 -1.41 7.42 -12.62
CA SER A 126 -2.40 8.48 -12.89
C SER A 126 -1.85 9.88 -12.73
N ARG A 127 -0.70 10.04 -12.10
CA ARG A 127 -0.06 11.32 -11.77
C ARG A 127 -1.00 12.26 -11.01
N LEU A 128 -1.83 11.68 -10.14
CA LEU A 128 -2.62 12.48 -9.23
C LEU A 128 -1.69 13.21 -8.25
N ALA A 129 -2.08 14.42 -7.84
CA ALA A 129 -1.32 15.24 -6.91
C ALA A 129 -2.15 15.61 -5.68
N GLY A 130 -1.49 15.76 -4.54
CA GLY A 130 -2.10 16.26 -3.33
C GLY A 130 -3.30 15.41 -2.88
N ARG A 131 -4.39 16.08 -2.52
CA ARG A 131 -5.61 15.43 -2.03
C ARG A 131 -6.46 14.74 -3.12
N ALA A 132 -6.10 14.87 -4.41
CA ALA A 132 -6.71 14.07 -5.46
C ALA A 132 -6.34 12.58 -5.34
N ILE A 133 -5.21 12.25 -4.69
CA ILE A 133 -4.85 10.88 -4.36
C ILE A 133 -5.78 10.39 -3.22
N PRO A 134 -6.46 9.24 -3.38
CA PRO A 134 -7.32 8.68 -2.33
C PRO A 134 -6.58 8.52 -1.00
N LEU A 135 -7.25 8.83 0.12
CA LEU A 135 -6.62 8.80 1.45
C LEU A 135 -5.96 7.46 1.76
N LEU A 136 -6.68 6.35 1.51
CA LEU A 136 -6.15 5.00 1.79
C LEU A 136 -4.90 4.70 0.96
N ALA A 137 -4.81 5.20 -0.28
CA ALA A 137 -3.62 5.06 -1.11
C ALA A 137 -2.43 5.88 -0.57
N ARG A 138 -2.69 7.11 -0.07
CA ARG A 138 -1.66 7.95 0.58
C ARG A 138 -1.07 7.29 1.82
N ILE A 139 -1.91 6.65 2.64
CA ILE A 139 -1.48 5.90 3.83
C ILE A 139 -0.67 4.67 3.41
N THR A 140 -1.17 3.90 2.44
CA THR A 140 -0.49 2.71 1.92
C THR A 140 0.89 3.04 1.35
N ALA A 141 1.03 4.16 0.63
CA ALA A 141 2.33 4.60 0.08
C ALA A 141 3.41 4.79 1.15
N VAL A 142 3.08 5.35 2.31
CA VAL A 142 4.01 5.51 3.44
C VAL A 142 4.35 4.15 4.05
N ALA A 143 3.34 3.30 4.28
CA ALA A 143 3.51 1.96 4.84
C ALA A 143 4.37 1.06 3.93
N ASP A 144 4.13 1.07 2.62
CA ASP A 144 4.92 0.34 1.63
C ASP A 144 6.37 0.81 1.60
N ALA A 145 6.60 2.12 1.56
CA ALA A 145 7.95 2.67 1.55
C ALA A 145 8.73 2.31 2.83
N TYR A 146 8.08 2.32 3.99
CA TYR A 146 8.70 1.91 5.24
C TYR A 146 9.10 0.42 5.20
N ASP A 147 8.18 -0.47 4.83
CA ASP A 147 8.49 -1.90 4.68
C ASP A 147 9.59 -2.14 3.64
N ALA A 148 9.53 -1.42 2.52
CA ALA A 148 10.54 -1.50 1.47
C ALA A 148 11.95 -1.16 1.97
N MET A 149 12.08 -0.20 2.85
CA MET A 149 13.37 0.24 3.38
C MET A 149 13.89 -0.66 4.51
N THR A 150 13.01 -1.25 5.31
CA THR A 150 13.39 -1.97 6.54
C THR A 150 13.44 -3.49 6.38
N SER A 151 12.78 -4.05 5.36
CA SER A 151 12.77 -5.50 5.12
C SER A 151 14.07 -5.99 4.45
N ASP A 152 14.37 -7.29 4.63
CA ASP A 152 15.53 -7.95 4.04
C ASP A 152 15.31 -8.25 2.55
N ARG A 153 15.37 -7.22 1.73
CA ARG A 153 15.27 -7.29 0.27
C ARG A 153 16.29 -6.36 -0.41
N PRO A 154 16.60 -6.56 -1.71
CA PRO A 154 17.49 -5.66 -2.43
C PRO A 154 17.02 -4.20 -2.33
N GLY A 155 17.88 -3.33 -1.80
CA GLY A 155 17.56 -1.91 -1.54
C GLY A 155 16.88 -1.63 -0.18
N GLY A 156 16.54 -2.68 0.59
CA GLY A 156 16.10 -2.61 1.99
C GLY A 156 17.27 -2.65 2.98
N ASN A 157 17.04 -3.24 4.17
CA ASN A 157 18.03 -3.35 5.25
C ASN A 157 18.51 -2.01 5.85
N ARG A 158 17.72 -0.94 5.70
CA ARG A 158 17.99 0.30 6.44
C ARG A 158 17.57 0.12 7.90
N SER A 159 18.29 0.78 8.81
CA SER A 159 17.82 0.89 10.18
C SER A 159 16.46 1.60 10.25
N HIS A 160 15.71 1.32 11.31
CA HIS A 160 14.45 1.99 11.61
C HIS A 160 14.59 3.53 11.52
N ASP A 161 15.57 4.10 12.23
CA ASP A 161 15.81 5.54 12.28
C ASP A 161 16.11 6.13 10.89
N ALA A 162 16.87 5.41 10.06
CA ALA A 162 17.17 5.84 8.70
C ALA A 162 15.91 5.84 7.81
N ALA A 163 15.01 4.86 7.96
CA ALA A 163 13.76 4.79 7.23
C ALA A 163 12.79 5.90 7.68
N VAL A 164 12.67 6.13 8.99
CA VAL A 164 11.86 7.22 9.57
C VAL A 164 12.34 8.58 9.09
N GLY A 165 13.67 8.81 9.13
CA GLY A 165 14.29 10.03 8.63
C GLY A 165 14.01 10.29 7.15
N GLU A 166 14.06 9.25 6.31
CA GLU A 166 13.76 9.35 4.89
C GLU A 166 12.27 9.67 4.63
N ILE A 167 11.35 9.00 5.31
CA ILE A 167 9.92 9.28 5.19
C ILE A 167 9.62 10.73 5.58
N ARG A 168 10.18 11.20 6.70
CA ARG A 168 10.04 12.59 7.15
C ARG A 168 10.54 13.58 6.09
N ARG A 169 11.73 13.34 5.53
CA ARG A 169 12.35 14.19 4.50
C ARG A 169 11.50 14.27 3.23
N CYS A 170 10.79 13.19 2.89
CA CYS A 170 9.95 13.09 1.70
C CYS A 170 8.52 13.60 1.89
N GLY A 171 8.15 14.06 3.08
CA GLY A 171 6.86 14.71 3.34
C GLY A 171 6.68 15.97 2.49
N GLY A 172 5.49 16.14 1.91
CA GLY A 172 5.17 17.26 1.03
C GLY A 172 5.70 17.12 -0.42
N SER A 173 6.50 16.09 -0.70
CA SER A 173 6.97 15.77 -2.06
C SER A 173 6.48 14.38 -2.50
N HIS A 174 7.09 13.32 -2.01
CA HIS A 174 6.65 11.95 -2.29
C HIS A 174 5.37 11.63 -1.52
N PHE A 175 5.35 11.92 -0.23
CA PHE A 175 4.28 11.53 0.68
C PHE A 175 3.40 12.71 1.11
N CYS A 176 2.13 12.41 1.40
CA CYS A 176 1.21 13.35 2.01
C CYS A 176 1.73 13.80 3.40
N PRO A 177 1.84 15.10 3.69
CA PRO A 177 2.31 15.57 5.00
C PRO A 177 1.51 15.01 6.17
N GLU A 178 0.17 14.99 6.06
CA GLU A 178 -0.72 14.50 7.10
C GLU A 178 -0.48 13.00 7.40
N THR A 179 -0.20 12.17 6.37
CA THR A 179 0.10 10.75 6.56
C THR A 179 1.49 10.52 7.13
N VAL A 180 2.46 11.40 6.82
CA VAL A 180 3.79 11.35 7.44
C VAL A 180 3.72 11.72 8.91
N GLU A 181 2.97 12.75 9.29
CA GLU A 181 2.75 13.11 10.70
C GLU A 181 2.11 11.94 11.47
N ALA A 182 1.06 11.32 10.91
CA ALA A 182 0.42 10.17 11.52
C ALA A 182 1.35 8.95 11.65
N PHE A 183 2.22 8.72 10.67
CA PHE A 183 3.26 7.69 10.74
C PHE A 183 4.22 7.95 11.89
N LEU A 184 4.71 9.19 12.04
CA LEU A 184 5.62 9.57 13.13
C LEU A 184 4.97 9.47 14.52
N LEU A 185 3.66 9.75 14.62
CA LEU A 185 2.91 9.54 15.85
C LEU A 185 2.76 8.06 16.18
N ALA A 186 2.41 7.22 15.18
CA ALA A 186 2.31 5.79 15.36
C ALA A 186 3.64 5.17 15.80
N GLU A 187 4.74 5.59 15.18
CA GLU A 187 6.10 5.11 15.46
C GLU A 187 6.53 5.41 16.89
N SER A 188 6.28 6.63 17.39
CA SER A 188 6.66 7.04 18.75
C SER A 188 5.89 6.30 19.87
N GLY A 189 4.77 5.67 19.55
CA GLY A 189 3.89 5.03 20.53
C GLY A 189 4.19 3.55 20.81
N VAL A 190 4.42 2.69 19.82
CA VAL A 190 4.61 1.23 19.99
C VAL A 190 5.17 0.55 18.70
N TRP A 191 5.98 1.22 17.93
CA TRP A 191 6.45 0.61 16.69
C TRP A 191 7.59 -0.39 16.96
N VAL A 192 7.27 -1.67 17.05
CA VAL A 192 8.28 -2.74 17.00
C VAL A 192 8.39 -3.18 15.54
N PRO A 193 9.58 -3.11 14.90
CA PRO A 193 9.78 -3.67 13.57
C PRO A 193 9.38 -5.14 13.61
N MET A 194 8.45 -5.53 12.73
CA MET A 194 8.00 -6.90 12.67
C MET A 194 9.09 -7.74 11.99
N ALA A 195 9.54 -8.80 12.69
CA ALA A 195 10.51 -9.74 12.15
C ALA A 195 10.06 -10.30 10.80
N SER A 196 11.02 -10.46 9.91
CA SER A 196 10.89 -10.97 8.53
C SER A 196 10.31 -12.38 8.49
#